data_6e9a869282d8bfc27a7cc3e55270804f
#
_entry.id   6e9a869282d8bfc27a7cc3e55270804f
#
_cell.length_a   1.000
_cell.length_b   1.000
_cell.length_c   1.000
_cell.angle_alpha   90.00
_cell.angle_beta   90.00
_cell.angle_gamma   90.00
#
_symmetry.space_group_name_H-M   'P 1'
#
loop_
_entity.id
_entity.type
_entity.pdbx_description
1 polymer ?
#
loop_
_entity_poly.entity_id
_entity_poly.type
_entity_poly.pdbx_seq_one_letter_code
_entity_poly.pdbx_strand_id
1 'polypeptide(L)'
;LSLDYMKKHHDLVQTVPTIVPKMIVLHYTAGGTVDSNFNYFNKTRIENQRKYIKNHSSLNVSAHYIVGRDGKIYQLMPDNMFARHTIGLNYMAIGIENIGSKSQPLTEAQVKANANLIRYLTAKYNIEYLIGHFEYGVFRNTPLWKETDKNYFTGKVDPEKKFMIKVRALI
;
A
#
# COMPACT_ATOMS: atom_id res chain seq x y z
N LEU A 1 10.72 14.50 -4.43
CA LEU A 1 10.67 13.09 -4.88
C LEU A 1 9.23 12.59 -5.05
N SER A 2 8.32 12.80 -4.07
CA SER A 2 6.93 12.34 -4.21
C SER A 2 6.22 13.06 -5.37
N LEU A 3 6.35 14.37 -5.48
CA LEU A 3 5.80 15.15 -6.59
C LEU A 3 6.40 14.73 -7.94
N ASP A 4 7.70 14.46 -7.98
CA ASP A 4 8.36 13.96 -9.21
C ASP A 4 7.83 12.58 -9.60
N TYR A 5 7.60 11.70 -8.60
CA TYR A 5 7.00 10.40 -8.84
C TYR A 5 5.57 10.54 -9.38
N MET A 6 4.74 11.37 -8.76
CA MET A 6 3.36 11.62 -9.19
C MET A 6 3.30 12.18 -10.61
N LYS A 7 4.16 13.15 -10.94
CA LYS A 7 4.26 13.69 -12.30
C LYS A 7 4.70 12.62 -13.30
N LYS A 8 5.78 11.89 -12.98
CA LYS A 8 6.37 10.90 -13.90
C LYS A 8 5.48 9.68 -14.10
N HIS A 9 4.90 9.13 -13.03
CA HIS A 9 4.23 7.83 -13.07
C HIS A 9 2.70 7.91 -13.11
N HIS A 10 2.12 9.06 -12.76
CA HIS A 10 0.66 9.22 -12.75
C HIS A 10 0.16 10.39 -13.60
N ASP A 11 1.08 11.12 -14.25
CA ASP A 11 0.77 12.35 -15.01
C ASP A 11 0.00 13.38 -14.16
N LEU A 12 0.37 13.48 -12.88
CA LEU A 12 -0.25 14.39 -11.92
C LEU A 12 0.72 15.50 -11.51
N VAL A 13 0.36 16.73 -11.81
CA VAL A 13 1.12 17.92 -11.41
C VAL A 13 0.42 18.59 -10.24
N GLN A 14 1.09 18.58 -9.09
CA GLN A 14 0.59 19.15 -7.83
C GLN A 14 1.71 19.91 -7.12
N THR A 15 1.35 20.79 -6.18
CA THR A 15 2.28 21.51 -5.30
C THR A 15 2.49 20.79 -3.95
N VAL A 16 1.53 19.98 -3.54
CA VAL A 16 1.57 19.14 -2.32
C VAL A 16 1.28 17.69 -2.72
N PRO A 17 2.05 16.70 -2.23
CA PRO A 17 1.86 15.30 -2.62
C PRO A 17 0.67 14.69 -1.89
N THR A 18 -0.54 15.08 -2.27
CA THR A 18 -1.80 14.58 -1.70
C THR A 18 -2.55 13.65 -2.65
N ILE A 19 -3.39 12.80 -2.09
CA ILE A 19 -4.31 11.93 -2.82
C ILE A 19 -5.75 12.18 -2.38
N VAL A 20 -6.71 11.81 -3.22
CA VAL A 20 -8.11 11.63 -2.83
C VAL A 20 -8.34 10.13 -2.65
N PRO A 21 -8.46 9.62 -1.41
CA PRO A 21 -8.59 8.20 -1.17
C PRO A 21 -9.88 7.63 -1.78
N LYS A 22 -9.72 6.61 -2.62
CA LYS A 22 -10.82 5.83 -3.23
C LYS A 22 -10.59 4.32 -3.12
N MET A 23 -9.39 3.92 -2.72
CA MET A 23 -8.97 2.52 -2.65
C MET A 23 -8.21 2.27 -1.35
N ILE A 24 -8.40 1.07 -0.79
CA ILE A 24 -7.54 0.52 0.26
C ILE A 24 -6.83 -0.71 -0.30
N VAL A 25 -5.52 -0.76 -0.11
CA VAL A 25 -4.70 -1.91 -0.51
C VAL A 25 -4.06 -2.53 0.72
N LEU A 26 -4.34 -3.80 0.95
CA LEU A 26 -3.72 -4.57 2.02
C LEU A 26 -2.46 -5.25 1.53
N HIS A 27 -1.41 -5.20 2.35
CA HIS A 27 -0.10 -5.80 2.12
C HIS A 27 0.33 -6.68 3.28
N TYR A 28 1.42 -7.43 3.10
CA TYR A 28 2.28 -7.85 4.20
C TYR A 28 3.72 -7.40 3.97
N THR A 29 4.47 -7.21 5.06
CA THR A 29 5.82 -6.64 5.05
C THR A 29 6.92 -7.60 4.57
N ALA A 30 6.58 -8.87 4.27
CA ALA A 30 7.51 -9.97 4.02
C ALA A 30 8.41 -10.30 5.24
N GLY A 31 7.96 -9.96 6.46
CA GLY A 31 8.62 -10.24 7.73
C GLY A 31 9.03 -9.00 8.51
N GLY A 32 9.92 -9.18 9.48
CA GLY A 32 10.39 -8.10 10.35
C GLY A 32 9.46 -7.80 11.54
N THR A 33 9.75 -6.72 12.23
CA THR A 33 8.98 -6.17 13.35
C THR A 33 8.34 -4.84 12.94
N VAL A 34 7.46 -4.28 13.79
CA VAL A 34 6.91 -2.93 13.58
C VAL A 34 8.04 -1.91 13.46
N ASP A 35 9.00 -1.93 14.40
CA ASP A 35 10.11 -0.97 14.44
C ASP A 35 11.03 -1.09 13.22
N SER A 36 11.38 -2.31 12.79
CA SER A 36 12.24 -2.50 11.63
C SER A 36 11.56 -2.02 10.34
N ASN A 37 10.26 -2.27 10.18
CA ASN A 37 9.50 -1.81 9.02
C ASN A 37 9.22 -0.30 9.08
N PHE A 38 8.95 0.26 10.26
CA PHE A 38 8.87 1.71 10.43
C PHE A 38 10.17 2.39 9.99
N ASN A 39 11.32 1.92 10.49
CA ASN A 39 12.64 2.44 10.12
C ASN A 39 12.93 2.29 8.62
N TYR A 40 12.42 1.24 7.99
CA TYR A 40 12.54 1.04 6.55
C TYR A 40 11.70 2.07 5.76
N PHE A 41 10.42 2.26 6.10
CA PHE A 41 9.54 3.22 5.43
C PHE A 41 9.90 4.67 5.71
N ASN A 42 10.54 4.97 6.84
CA ASN A 42 10.99 6.33 7.19
C ASN A 42 12.20 6.83 6.38
N LYS A 43 12.81 5.96 5.56
CA LYS A 43 13.88 6.39 4.65
C LYS A 43 13.30 7.10 3.43
N THR A 44 13.89 8.24 3.07
CA THR A 44 13.45 9.00 1.88
C THR A 44 13.77 8.28 0.57
N ARG A 45 14.89 7.56 0.51
CA ARG A 45 15.38 6.90 -0.71
C ARG A 45 15.40 5.39 -0.57
N ILE A 46 14.99 4.72 -1.65
CA ILE A 46 15.03 3.27 -1.74
C ILE A 46 16.46 2.75 -1.79
N GLU A 47 16.69 1.62 -1.16
CA GLU A 47 17.98 0.96 -1.09
C GLU A 47 18.46 0.39 -2.44
N ASN A 48 19.77 0.17 -2.56
CA ASN A 48 20.40 -0.26 -3.81
C ASN A 48 20.03 -1.69 -4.21
N GLN A 49 19.71 -2.56 -3.27
CA GLN A 49 19.36 -3.95 -3.52
C GLN A 49 18.05 -4.11 -4.30
N ARG A 50 17.13 -3.15 -4.19
CA ARG A 50 15.87 -3.14 -4.94
C ARG A 50 16.01 -2.48 -6.31
N LYS A 51 16.96 -2.95 -7.11
CA LYS A 51 17.38 -2.35 -8.39
C LYS A 51 16.21 -2.05 -9.33
N TYR A 52 15.31 -3.01 -9.54
CA TYR A 52 14.18 -2.83 -10.45
C TYR A 52 13.32 -1.63 -10.07
N ILE A 53 12.84 -1.57 -8.82
CA ILE A 53 12.01 -0.47 -8.34
C ILE A 53 12.79 0.86 -8.31
N LYS A 54 14.08 0.81 -7.96
CA LYS A 54 14.98 1.97 -7.93
C LYS A 54 15.20 2.58 -9.31
N ASN A 55 15.28 1.77 -10.36
CA ASN A 55 15.46 2.26 -11.74
C ASN A 55 14.27 3.10 -12.22
N HIS A 56 13.07 2.85 -11.69
CA HIS A 56 11.90 3.66 -12.01
C HIS A 56 11.84 4.94 -11.18
N SER A 57 12.23 4.89 -9.89
CA SER A 57 12.33 6.06 -9.02
C SER A 57 13.22 5.81 -7.81
N SER A 58 13.96 6.83 -7.38
CA SER A 58 14.73 6.81 -6.12
C SER A 58 13.88 7.02 -4.87
N LEU A 59 12.61 7.44 -4.99
CA LEU A 59 11.68 7.54 -3.87
C LEU A 59 11.53 6.18 -3.19
N ASN A 60 11.63 6.14 -1.86
CA ASN A 60 11.40 4.88 -1.14
C ASN A 60 9.92 4.46 -1.24
N VAL A 61 9.67 3.17 -1.00
CA VAL A 61 8.31 2.67 -0.74
C VAL A 61 7.85 3.13 0.64
N SER A 62 6.55 3.34 0.78
CA SER A 62 5.92 3.83 2.02
C SER A 62 4.49 3.33 2.10
N ALA A 63 3.90 3.35 3.30
CA ALA A 63 2.51 3.00 3.54
C ALA A 63 1.90 3.96 4.56
N HIS A 64 0.56 4.00 4.64
CA HIS A 64 -0.15 4.86 5.57
C HIS A 64 -0.23 4.24 6.97
N TYR A 65 -0.32 2.91 7.03
CA TYR A 65 -0.47 2.17 8.28
C TYR A 65 0.41 0.93 8.33
N ILE A 66 0.84 0.57 9.54
CA ILE A 66 1.35 -0.76 9.89
C ILE A 66 0.40 -1.39 10.91
N VAL A 67 0.07 -2.66 10.72
CA VAL A 67 -0.68 -3.46 11.70
C VAL A 67 0.25 -4.53 12.26
N GLY A 68 0.51 -4.43 13.57
CA GLY A 68 1.30 -5.40 14.33
C GLY A 68 0.62 -6.77 14.41
N ARG A 69 1.37 -7.82 14.72
CA ARG A 69 0.84 -9.18 14.83
C ARG A 69 -0.20 -9.35 15.96
N ASP A 70 -0.15 -8.45 16.95
CA ASP A 70 -1.12 -8.33 18.04
C ASP A 70 -2.40 -7.57 17.64
N GLY A 71 -2.45 -7.05 16.40
CA GLY A 71 -3.54 -6.22 15.89
C GLY A 71 -3.42 -4.74 16.23
N LYS A 72 -2.33 -4.29 16.88
CA LYS A 72 -2.11 -2.87 17.13
C LYS A 72 -1.85 -2.12 15.83
N ILE A 73 -2.55 -1.01 15.63
CA ILE A 73 -2.49 -0.18 14.42
C ILE A 73 -1.58 1.01 14.69
N TYR A 74 -0.65 1.27 13.77
CA TYR A 74 0.26 2.39 13.77
C TYR A 74 0.04 3.22 12.50
N GLN A 75 -0.35 4.48 12.65
CA GLN A 75 -0.44 5.41 11.52
C GLN A 75 0.93 6.04 11.28
N LEU A 76 1.44 5.94 10.04
CA LEU A 76 2.76 6.44 9.65
C LEU A 76 2.70 7.83 9.01
N MET A 77 1.58 8.13 8.33
CA MET A 77 1.35 9.42 7.67
C MET A 77 -0.15 9.70 7.56
N PRO A 78 -0.55 10.96 7.30
CA PRO A 78 -1.95 11.30 7.02
C PRO A 78 -2.52 10.49 5.85
N ASP A 79 -3.79 10.08 5.95
CA ASP A 79 -4.48 9.23 4.97
C ASP A 79 -4.49 9.79 3.54
N ASN A 80 -4.48 11.13 3.43
CA ASN A 80 -4.51 11.84 2.17
C ASN A 80 -3.13 12.23 1.63
N MET A 81 -2.04 11.76 2.24
CA MET A 81 -0.69 11.95 1.69
C MET A 81 -0.37 10.83 0.70
N PHE A 82 0.43 11.17 -0.31
CA PHE A 82 0.89 10.20 -1.28
C PHE A 82 1.88 9.20 -0.67
N ALA A 83 1.58 7.90 -0.81
CA ALA A 83 2.47 6.80 -0.44
C ALA A 83 2.79 5.93 -1.66
N ARG A 84 4.02 5.40 -1.73
CA ARG A 84 4.47 4.52 -2.82
C ARG A 84 4.40 3.06 -2.38
N HIS A 85 3.31 2.37 -2.68
CA HIS A 85 3.10 0.95 -2.30
C HIS A 85 2.46 0.10 -3.40
N THR A 86 1.77 0.71 -4.38
CA THR A 86 1.03 -0.01 -5.43
C THR A 86 1.18 0.70 -6.78
N ILE A 87 1.95 0.11 -7.69
CA ILE A 87 2.20 0.67 -9.03
C ILE A 87 0.87 0.99 -9.72
N GLY A 88 0.78 2.14 -10.38
CA GLY A 88 -0.38 2.57 -11.15
C GLY A 88 -1.56 3.09 -10.33
N LEU A 89 -1.65 2.79 -9.03
CA LEU A 89 -2.79 3.08 -8.17
C LEU A 89 -2.46 3.94 -6.93
N ASN A 90 -1.18 4.26 -6.68
CA ASN A 90 -0.75 5.07 -5.53
C ASN A 90 -1.48 6.41 -5.39
N TYR A 91 -1.93 7.00 -6.49
CA TYR A 91 -2.56 8.32 -6.53
C TYR A 91 -3.94 8.38 -5.86
N MET A 92 -4.53 7.22 -5.55
CA MET A 92 -5.85 7.11 -4.92
C MET A 92 -5.92 6.06 -3.81
N ALA A 93 -4.80 5.39 -3.49
CA ALA A 93 -4.79 4.22 -2.63
C ALA A 93 -4.18 4.50 -1.26
N ILE A 94 -4.89 4.13 -0.19
CA ILE A 94 -4.37 4.00 1.17
C ILE A 94 -3.73 2.61 1.30
N GLY A 95 -2.44 2.55 1.64
CA GLY A 95 -1.71 1.30 1.88
C GLY A 95 -1.69 0.92 3.35
N ILE A 96 -2.04 -0.33 3.65
CA ILE A 96 -1.99 -0.92 5.00
C ILE A 96 -1.06 -2.13 4.95
N GLU A 97 0.06 -2.04 5.63
CA GLU A 97 1.06 -3.10 5.76
C GLU A 97 0.81 -3.93 7.01
N ASN A 98 0.78 -5.24 6.88
CA ASN A 98 0.64 -6.17 7.99
C ASN A 98 1.97 -6.86 8.27
N ILE A 99 2.43 -6.85 9.52
CA ILE A 99 3.67 -7.56 9.91
C ILE A 99 3.47 -9.06 9.71
N GLY A 100 4.15 -9.63 8.73
CA GLY A 100 4.07 -11.05 8.40
C GLY A 100 4.63 -11.37 7.03
N SER A 101 4.55 -12.65 6.66
CA SER A 101 5.05 -13.19 5.39
C SER A 101 4.38 -14.52 5.09
N LYS A 102 4.74 -15.14 3.97
CA LYS A 102 4.30 -16.51 3.65
C LYS A 102 4.73 -17.53 4.72
N SER A 103 5.94 -17.39 5.28
CA SER A 103 6.46 -18.25 6.36
C SER A 103 5.99 -17.82 7.75
N GLN A 104 5.41 -16.63 7.88
CA GLN A 104 4.86 -16.08 9.11
C GLN A 104 3.44 -15.56 8.83
N PRO A 105 2.44 -16.45 8.72
CA PRO A 105 1.08 -16.10 8.32
C PRO A 105 0.46 -15.00 9.18
N LEU A 106 -0.40 -14.19 8.57
CA LEU A 106 -1.12 -13.13 9.27
C LEU A 106 -2.11 -13.72 10.29
N THR A 107 -2.30 -12.99 11.40
CA THR A 107 -3.05 -13.46 12.57
C THR A 107 -4.53 -13.06 12.52
N GLU A 108 -5.36 -13.69 13.34
CA GLU A 108 -6.76 -13.30 13.54
C GLU A 108 -6.89 -11.91 14.17
N ALA A 109 -5.94 -11.50 15.01
CA ALA A 109 -5.88 -10.15 15.55
C ALA A 109 -5.69 -9.11 14.42
N GLN A 110 -4.83 -9.40 13.43
CA GLN A 110 -4.66 -8.55 12.25
C GLN A 110 -5.91 -8.55 11.36
N VAL A 111 -6.61 -9.67 11.20
CA VAL A 111 -7.90 -9.71 10.46
C VAL A 111 -8.90 -8.74 11.07
N LYS A 112 -9.11 -8.81 12.40
CA LYS A 112 -10.03 -7.92 13.13
C LYS A 112 -9.59 -6.45 13.07
N ALA A 113 -8.30 -6.19 13.24
CA ALA A 113 -7.74 -4.84 13.18
C ALA A 113 -7.94 -4.20 11.80
N ASN A 114 -7.65 -4.95 10.72
CA ASN A 114 -7.88 -4.47 9.35
C ASN A 114 -9.36 -4.19 9.09
N ALA A 115 -10.28 -5.08 9.50
CA ALA A 115 -11.71 -4.86 9.32
C ALA A 115 -12.18 -3.58 10.03
N ASN A 116 -11.71 -3.32 11.25
CA ASN A 116 -12.03 -2.11 12.00
C ASN A 116 -11.45 -0.85 11.33
N LEU A 117 -10.19 -0.89 10.90
CA LEU A 117 -9.55 0.22 10.20
C LEU A 117 -10.24 0.52 8.85
N ILE A 118 -10.62 -0.51 8.11
CA ILE A 118 -11.35 -0.35 6.85
C ILE A 118 -12.71 0.32 7.09
N ARG A 119 -13.49 -0.11 8.09
CA ARG A 119 -14.75 0.57 8.44
C ARG A 119 -14.55 2.05 8.79
N TYR A 120 -13.52 2.36 9.57
CA TYR A 120 -13.17 3.74 9.90
C TYR A 120 -12.84 4.56 8.64
N LEU A 121 -11.99 4.03 7.77
CA LEU A 121 -11.59 4.72 6.54
C LEU A 121 -12.75 4.87 5.54
N THR A 122 -13.63 3.86 5.43
CA THR A 122 -14.83 3.91 4.58
C THR A 122 -15.87 4.91 5.11
N ALA A 123 -15.98 5.06 6.41
CA ALA A 123 -16.83 6.12 7.01
C ALA A 123 -16.27 7.53 6.78
N LYS A 124 -14.95 7.66 6.62
CA LYS A 124 -14.26 8.93 6.46
C LYS A 124 -14.11 9.37 5.00
N TYR A 125 -13.96 8.40 4.08
CA TYR A 125 -13.69 8.63 2.66
C TYR A 125 -14.63 7.81 1.78
N ASN A 126 -14.87 8.26 0.56
CA ASN A 126 -15.61 7.50 -0.45
C ASN A 126 -14.73 6.37 -1.02
N ILE A 127 -14.49 5.33 -0.22
CA ILE A 127 -13.72 4.16 -0.63
C ILE A 127 -14.59 3.28 -1.54
N GLU A 128 -14.15 3.13 -2.78
CA GLU A 128 -14.83 2.34 -3.81
C GLU A 128 -14.23 0.93 -3.96
N TYR A 129 -12.96 0.76 -3.56
CA TYR A 129 -12.20 -0.48 -3.78
C TYR A 129 -11.46 -0.92 -2.53
N LEU A 130 -11.58 -2.20 -2.19
CA LEU A 130 -10.76 -2.90 -1.20
C LEU A 130 -10.08 -4.09 -1.86
N ILE A 131 -8.76 -4.03 -1.98
CA ILE A 131 -7.97 -5.08 -2.64
C ILE A 131 -6.79 -5.56 -1.79
N GLY A 132 -6.37 -6.80 -2.02
CA GLY A 132 -5.03 -7.25 -1.68
C GLY A 132 -4.05 -6.85 -2.79
N HIS A 133 -2.79 -6.64 -2.45
CA HIS A 133 -1.79 -6.22 -3.44
C HIS A 133 -1.67 -7.19 -4.61
N PHE A 134 -1.89 -8.50 -4.40
CA PHE A 134 -1.90 -9.50 -5.48
C PHE A 134 -3.02 -9.27 -6.52
N GLU A 135 -4.06 -8.49 -6.20
CA GLU A 135 -5.20 -8.21 -7.08
C GLU A 135 -4.98 -6.99 -7.98
N TYR A 136 -3.98 -6.15 -7.70
CA TYR A 136 -3.83 -4.84 -8.35
C TYR A 136 -3.64 -4.91 -9.87
N GLY A 137 -3.10 -6.03 -10.37
CA GLY A 137 -2.85 -6.21 -11.81
C GLY A 137 -4.12 -6.22 -12.68
N VAL A 138 -5.30 -6.49 -12.11
CA VAL A 138 -6.59 -6.47 -12.84
C VAL A 138 -6.94 -5.07 -13.34
N PHE A 139 -6.38 -4.02 -12.71
CA PHE A 139 -6.63 -2.64 -13.07
C PHE A 139 -5.81 -2.14 -14.27
N ARG A 140 -4.79 -2.89 -14.74
CA ARG A 140 -3.86 -2.43 -15.81
C ARG A 140 -4.55 -1.97 -17.09
N ASN A 141 -5.68 -2.55 -17.43
CA ASN A 141 -6.43 -2.23 -18.66
C ASN A 141 -7.69 -1.40 -18.38
N THR A 142 -7.74 -0.71 -17.24
CA THR A 142 -8.86 0.14 -16.86
C THR A 142 -8.44 1.61 -16.83
N PRO A 143 -9.38 2.56 -16.89
CA PRO A 143 -9.09 3.99 -16.72
C PRO A 143 -8.49 4.37 -15.37
N LEU A 144 -8.55 3.46 -14.38
CA LEU A 144 -7.97 3.67 -13.05
C LEU A 144 -6.45 3.47 -13.02
N TRP A 145 -5.89 2.76 -14.01
CA TRP A 145 -4.45 2.55 -14.09
C TRP A 145 -3.75 3.77 -14.65
N LYS A 146 -2.95 4.46 -13.83
CA LYS A 146 -2.24 5.69 -14.24
C LYS A 146 -0.72 5.53 -14.37
N GLU A 147 -0.19 4.30 -14.38
CA GLU A 147 1.23 4.12 -14.65
C GLU A 147 1.55 4.48 -16.11
N THR A 148 2.43 5.46 -16.31
CA THR A 148 2.83 5.94 -17.64
C THR A 148 3.91 5.06 -18.27
N ASP A 149 4.75 4.39 -17.46
CA ASP A 149 5.76 3.45 -17.93
C ASP A 149 5.16 2.04 -18.09
N LYS A 150 4.91 1.65 -19.33
CA LYS A 150 4.32 0.34 -19.66
C LYS A 150 5.14 -0.86 -19.17
N ASN A 151 6.44 -0.66 -18.92
CA ASN A 151 7.36 -1.70 -18.43
C ASN A 151 7.42 -1.77 -16.90
N TYR A 152 6.82 -0.80 -16.20
CA TYR A 152 6.83 -0.78 -14.74
C TYR A 152 5.66 -1.57 -14.16
N PHE A 153 5.90 -2.86 -13.96
CA PHE A 153 4.93 -3.79 -13.35
C PHE A 153 5.65 -4.93 -12.63
N THR A 154 5.12 -5.38 -11.50
CA THR A 154 5.64 -6.55 -10.75
C THR A 154 4.49 -7.42 -10.29
N GLY A 155 4.55 -8.73 -10.52
CA GLY A 155 3.62 -9.68 -9.89
C GLY A 155 3.72 -9.62 -8.37
N LYS A 156 2.58 -9.72 -7.68
CA LYS A 156 2.47 -9.66 -6.23
C LYS A 156 1.72 -10.87 -5.69
N VAL A 157 2.04 -11.26 -4.46
CA VAL A 157 1.43 -12.40 -3.78
C VAL A 157 0.80 -12.02 -2.43
N ASP A 158 1.07 -10.81 -1.96
CA ASP A 158 0.68 -10.27 -0.68
C ASP A 158 -0.66 -9.48 -0.72
N PRO A 159 -1.43 -9.50 0.37
CA PRO A 159 -1.48 -10.53 1.38
C PRO A 159 -2.11 -11.80 0.78
N GLU A 160 -2.01 -12.94 1.45
CA GLU A 160 -2.61 -14.19 0.94
C GLU A 160 -4.13 -14.08 0.76
N LYS A 161 -4.68 -14.81 -0.25
CA LYS A 161 -6.13 -14.80 -0.56
C LYS A 161 -6.99 -15.11 0.66
N LYS A 162 -6.60 -16.10 1.48
CA LYS A 162 -7.36 -16.46 2.68
C LYS A 162 -7.44 -15.33 3.73
N PHE A 163 -6.42 -14.47 3.81
CA PHE A 163 -6.48 -13.29 4.66
C PHE A 163 -7.54 -12.31 4.15
N MET A 164 -7.53 -12.00 2.85
CA MET A 164 -8.53 -11.13 2.22
C MET A 164 -9.96 -11.65 2.40
N ILE A 165 -10.19 -12.97 2.24
CA ILE A 165 -11.50 -13.60 2.47
C ILE A 165 -11.99 -13.34 3.90
N LYS A 166 -11.13 -13.56 4.91
CA LYS A 166 -11.47 -13.32 6.31
C LYS A 166 -11.77 -11.85 6.62
N VAL A 167 -10.93 -10.93 6.11
CA VAL A 167 -11.14 -9.49 6.31
C VAL A 167 -12.47 -9.05 5.67
N ARG A 168 -12.72 -9.44 4.41
CA ARG A 168 -13.94 -9.09 3.68
C ARG A 168 -15.22 -9.65 4.34
N ALA A 169 -15.13 -10.80 5.01
CA ALA A 169 -16.26 -11.38 5.73
C ALA A 169 -16.66 -10.60 6.99
N LEU A 170 -15.81 -9.67 7.45
CA LEU A 170 -16.06 -8.86 8.66
C LEU A 170 -16.46 -7.40 8.38
N ILE A 171 -16.59 -7.00 7.12
CA ILE A 171 -16.92 -5.59 6.74
C ILE A 171 -18.25 -5.46 6.03
#